data_c8e8cb72084355acfd2c7ae4f3199758
#
_entry.id   c8e8cb72084355acfd2c7ae4f3199758
#
_cell.length_a   1.000
_cell.length_b   1.000
_cell.length_c   1.000
_cell.angle_alpha   90.00
_cell.angle_beta   90.00
_cell.angle_gamma   90.00
#
_symmetry.space_group_name_H-M   'P 1'
#
loop_
_entity.id
_entity.type
_entity.pdbx_description
1 polymer ?
#
loop_
_entity_poly.entity_id
_entity_poly.type
_entity_poly.pdbx_seq_one_letter_code
_entity_poly.pdbx_strand_id
1 'polypeptide(L)'
;DGKDVYYYTRLVQQDSLHTREYLDFVNMFSDNCLNKNADSLAVYLEPENDVEQMNLSYMDIHTTTDQLEWGNLNPQIYYKSIPAIKELNETTATITQQYLISAEDEDGNVELYTVNEYFRLRYADEVVMLLDFERTTDEVFDPDNGVITDTGIDLGITQNDISFASDSNHNYFAFEQSGELWSYDAQSGKMAQIFTFRQKGDSDYRDIYGEHGIRVLRVSESGNVYFIVAGYMNRGRHEGESGVALYYY
;
A
#
# COMPACT_ATOMS: atom_id res chain seq x y z
N ASP A 1 19.09 18.70 -12.80
CA ASP A 1 20.25 17.83 -13.04
C ASP A 1 20.53 17.53 -14.52
N GLY A 2 19.66 17.96 -15.47
CA GLY A 2 19.90 17.83 -16.92
C GLY A 2 19.83 16.40 -17.46
N LYS A 3 19.19 15.47 -16.74
CA LYS A 3 18.85 14.15 -17.24
C LYS A 3 17.48 14.21 -17.91
N ASP A 4 17.37 13.60 -19.09
CA ASP A 4 16.10 13.40 -19.75
C ASP A 4 15.37 12.23 -19.03
N VAL A 5 14.16 12.49 -18.56
CA VAL A 5 13.28 11.48 -17.99
C VAL A 5 12.23 11.10 -19.04
N TYR A 6 12.13 9.81 -19.35
CA TYR A 6 11.21 9.31 -20.36
C TYR A 6 9.98 8.72 -19.69
N TYR A 7 8.81 9.18 -20.10
CA TYR A 7 7.53 8.65 -19.67
C TYR A 7 6.87 7.90 -20.81
N TYR A 8 6.30 6.75 -20.49
CA TYR A 8 5.53 5.96 -21.45
C TYR A 8 4.04 6.14 -21.16
N THR A 9 3.26 6.35 -22.22
CA THR A 9 1.82 6.40 -22.13
C THR A 9 1.19 5.61 -23.26
N ARG A 10 0.01 5.09 -23.02
CA ARG A 10 -0.80 4.42 -24.02
C ARG A 10 -1.88 5.39 -24.51
N LEU A 11 -1.94 5.59 -25.81
CA LEU A 11 -3.03 6.35 -26.45
C LEU A 11 -4.06 5.36 -26.96
N VAL A 12 -5.31 5.54 -26.55
CA VAL A 12 -6.46 4.77 -27.01
C VAL A 12 -7.47 5.75 -27.61
N GLN A 13 -7.89 5.49 -28.86
CA GLN A 13 -8.90 6.28 -29.53
C GLN A 13 -10.08 5.36 -29.85
N GLN A 14 -11.22 5.65 -29.26
CA GLN A 14 -12.50 4.98 -29.50
C GLN A 14 -13.64 6.00 -29.44
N ASP A 15 -14.82 5.64 -29.93
CA ASP A 15 -15.98 6.54 -29.97
C ASP A 15 -16.49 6.92 -28.57
N SER A 16 -16.41 5.97 -27.62
CA SER A 16 -16.70 6.21 -26.20
C SER A 16 -15.84 5.29 -25.32
N LEU A 17 -15.23 5.84 -24.28
CA LEU A 17 -14.39 5.10 -23.33
C LEU A 17 -14.96 5.13 -21.91
N HIS A 18 -16.01 5.90 -21.67
CA HIS A 18 -16.67 6.04 -20.37
C HIS A 18 -15.71 6.33 -19.21
N THR A 19 -14.60 7.00 -19.53
CA THR A 19 -13.49 7.26 -18.57
C THR A 19 -13.97 8.03 -17.35
N ARG A 20 -14.85 9.01 -17.59
CA ARG A 20 -15.37 9.85 -16.51
C ARG A 20 -16.25 9.04 -15.57
N GLU A 21 -17.14 8.24 -16.12
CA GLU A 21 -18.07 7.40 -15.38
C GLU A 21 -17.32 6.39 -14.49
N TYR A 22 -16.23 5.80 -15.02
CA TYR A 22 -15.37 4.90 -14.25
C TYR A 22 -14.63 5.62 -13.11
N LEU A 23 -14.05 6.79 -13.37
CA LEU A 23 -13.34 7.56 -12.34
C LEU A 23 -14.29 8.10 -11.27
N ASP A 24 -15.48 8.57 -11.69
CA ASP A 24 -16.54 9.02 -10.77
C ASP A 24 -17.00 7.86 -9.87
N PHE A 25 -17.11 6.63 -10.42
CA PHE A 25 -17.44 5.44 -9.64
C PHE A 25 -16.36 5.12 -8.59
N VAL A 26 -15.08 5.08 -8.96
CA VAL A 26 -13.97 4.80 -8.03
C VAL A 26 -13.93 5.83 -6.90
N ASN A 27 -14.06 7.11 -7.23
CA ASN A 27 -14.09 8.16 -6.21
C ASN A 27 -15.31 8.01 -5.29
N MET A 28 -16.50 7.79 -5.84
CA MET A 28 -17.73 7.57 -5.07
C MET A 28 -17.58 6.36 -4.14
N PHE A 29 -17.02 5.24 -4.62
CA PHE A 29 -16.83 4.04 -3.84
C PHE A 29 -15.88 4.28 -2.66
N SER A 30 -14.67 4.79 -2.92
CA SER A 30 -13.69 5.09 -1.88
C SER A 30 -14.20 6.12 -0.87
N ASP A 31 -14.88 7.17 -1.33
CA ASP A 31 -15.42 8.23 -0.44
C ASP A 31 -16.53 7.68 0.47
N ASN A 32 -17.42 6.80 -0.02
CA ASN A 32 -18.42 6.15 0.83
C ASN A 32 -17.77 5.26 1.90
N CYS A 33 -16.74 4.49 1.54
CA CYS A 33 -16.01 3.68 2.53
C CYS A 33 -15.38 4.53 3.63
N LEU A 34 -14.72 5.63 3.27
CA LEU A 34 -14.04 6.52 4.21
C LEU A 34 -15.02 7.32 5.10
N ASN A 35 -16.19 7.65 4.57
CA ASN A 35 -17.22 8.37 5.32
C ASN A 35 -18.18 7.45 6.08
N LYS A 36 -17.88 6.14 6.17
CA LYS A 36 -18.73 5.14 6.82
C LYS A 36 -20.18 5.15 6.31
N ASN A 37 -20.33 5.14 4.99
CA ASN A 37 -21.61 5.14 4.27
C ASN A 37 -21.64 4.03 3.20
N ALA A 38 -21.07 2.86 3.52
CA ALA A 38 -20.92 1.76 2.58
C ALA A 38 -22.21 0.94 2.40
N ASP A 39 -23.25 1.15 3.15
CA ASP A 39 -24.57 0.50 2.93
C ASP A 39 -25.05 0.63 1.48
N SER A 40 -24.80 1.81 0.88
CA SER A 40 -25.13 2.07 -0.53
C SER A 40 -24.30 1.25 -1.52
N LEU A 41 -23.18 0.69 -1.08
CA LEU A 41 -22.27 -0.13 -1.88
C LEU A 41 -22.62 -1.62 -1.84
N ALA A 42 -23.51 -2.04 -0.95
CA ALA A 42 -23.93 -3.45 -0.81
C ALA A 42 -24.40 -4.08 -2.13
N VAL A 43 -24.95 -3.29 -3.04
CA VAL A 43 -25.41 -3.75 -4.36
C VAL A 43 -24.29 -4.15 -5.32
N TYR A 44 -23.06 -3.76 -5.02
CA TYR A 44 -21.86 -4.07 -5.80
C TYR A 44 -21.04 -5.22 -5.22
N LEU A 45 -21.38 -5.68 -4.02
CA LEU A 45 -20.66 -6.73 -3.32
C LEU A 45 -21.33 -8.10 -3.53
N GLU A 46 -20.53 -9.13 -3.43
CA GLU A 46 -20.96 -10.54 -3.48
C GLU A 46 -20.58 -11.25 -2.16
N PRO A 47 -21.14 -10.83 -0.99
CA PRO A 47 -20.68 -11.30 0.30
C PRO A 47 -20.86 -12.82 0.45
N GLU A 48 -19.80 -13.50 0.86
CA GLU A 48 -19.81 -14.92 1.17
C GLU A 48 -20.08 -15.14 2.67
N ASN A 49 -20.70 -16.29 3.00
CA ASN A 49 -21.03 -16.61 4.39
C ASN A 49 -19.81 -17.01 5.24
N ASP A 50 -18.64 -17.17 4.63
CA ASP A 50 -17.41 -17.63 5.29
C ASP A 50 -16.32 -16.55 5.20
N VAL A 51 -16.58 -15.44 5.90
CA VAL A 51 -15.75 -14.22 5.87
C VAL A 51 -14.56 -14.29 6.87
N GLU A 52 -14.30 -15.47 7.47
CA GLU A 52 -13.28 -15.63 8.53
C GLU A 52 -11.84 -15.25 8.09
N GLN A 53 -11.59 -15.13 6.79
CA GLN A 53 -10.25 -14.79 6.27
C GLN A 53 -10.08 -13.32 5.87
N MET A 54 -11.16 -12.54 5.81
CA MET A 54 -11.07 -11.12 5.47
C MET A 54 -10.90 -10.28 6.73
N ASN A 55 -9.94 -9.39 6.66
CA ASN A 55 -9.63 -8.45 7.73
C ASN A 55 -9.22 -7.10 7.10
N LEU A 56 -8.84 -6.13 7.91
CA LEU A 56 -8.47 -4.82 7.38
C LEU A 56 -7.21 -4.84 6.51
N SER A 57 -6.33 -5.86 6.64
CA SER A 57 -5.13 -5.96 5.79
C SER A 57 -5.43 -6.39 4.35
N TYR A 58 -6.49 -7.18 4.15
CA TYR A 58 -6.95 -7.62 2.83
C TYR A 58 -8.46 -7.81 2.80
N MET A 59 -9.08 -7.31 1.76
CA MET A 59 -10.47 -7.58 1.43
C MET A 59 -10.69 -7.53 -0.10
N ASP A 60 -11.74 -8.21 -0.55
CA ASP A 60 -12.14 -8.27 -1.95
C ASP A 60 -13.65 -8.04 -2.12
N ILE A 61 -14.19 -8.32 -3.30
CA ILE A 61 -15.61 -8.12 -3.63
C ILE A 61 -16.57 -8.94 -2.74
N HIS A 62 -16.08 -9.97 -2.04
CA HIS A 62 -16.89 -10.82 -1.16
C HIS A 62 -16.97 -10.29 0.28
N THR A 63 -16.35 -9.13 0.55
CA THR A 63 -16.34 -8.47 1.87
C THR A 63 -17.72 -7.98 2.30
N THR A 64 -17.86 -7.64 3.57
CA THR A 64 -19.07 -7.00 4.11
C THR A 64 -18.97 -5.47 4.09
N THR A 65 -20.11 -4.78 4.18
CA THR A 65 -20.13 -3.30 4.28
C THR A 65 -19.40 -2.81 5.53
N ASP A 66 -19.52 -3.50 6.67
CA ASP A 66 -18.80 -3.13 7.90
C ASP A 66 -17.28 -3.15 7.74
N GLN A 67 -16.74 -4.13 7.00
CA GLN A 67 -15.32 -4.21 6.71
C GLN A 67 -14.89 -3.13 5.71
N LEU A 68 -15.72 -2.83 4.69
CA LEU A 68 -15.48 -1.72 3.77
C LEU A 68 -15.39 -0.38 4.50
N GLU A 69 -16.17 -0.19 5.56
CA GLU A 69 -16.18 1.00 6.41
C GLU A 69 -15.05 1.03 7.45
N TRP A 70 -14.02 0.18 7.28
CA TRP A 70 -12.87 0.12 8.18
C TRP A 70 -13.18 -0.41 9.59
N GLY A 71 -14.31 -1.09 9.79
CA GLY A 71 -14.70 -1.60 11.10
C GLY A 71 -14.69 -0.52 12.19
N ASN A 72 -13.91 -0.71 13.24
CA ASN A 72 -13.76 0.27 14.32
C ASN A 72 -12.74 1.38 14.04
N LEU A 73 -11.92 1.25 13.00
CA LEU A 73 -10.95 2.27 12.62
C LEU A 73 -11.69 3.51 12.09
N ASN A 74 -11.22 4.71 12.45
CA ASN A 74 -11.75 5.98 11.98
C ASN A 74 -10.72 6.69 11.10
N PRO A 75 -10.55 6.26 9.84
CA PRO A 75 -9.50 6.76 8.98
C PRO A 75 -9.74 8.22 8.58
N GLN A 76 -8.64 8.98 8.55
CA GLN A 76 -8.58 10.32 7.97
C GLN A 76 -7.62 10.28 6.78
N ILE A 77 -7.98 10.91 5.67
CA ILE A 77 -7.09 11.01 4.52
C ILE A 77 -5.87 11.85 4.92
N TYR A 78 -4.70 11.21 4.85
CA TYR A 78 -3.41 11.89 4.99
C TYR A 78 -2.90 12.37 3.63
N TYR A 79 -2.95 11.50 2.62
CA TYR A 79 -2.62 11.80 1.23
C TYR A 79 -3.40 10.87 0.29
N LYS A 80 -4.01 11.40 -0.77
CA LYS A 80 -4.74 10.60 -1.77
C LYS A 80 -4.21 10.91 -3.17
N SER A 81 -3.79 9.88 -3.90
CA SER A 81 -3.39 10.00 -5.29
C SER A 81 -4.60 10.08 -6.22
N ILE A 82 -4.35 10.53 -7.44
CA ILE A 82 -5.35 10.42 -8.52
C ILE A 82 -5.45 8.95 -8.93
N PRO A 83 -6.66 8.40 -9.14
CA PRO A 83 -6.83 7.04 -9.64
C PRO A 83 -6.07 6.82 -10.96
N ALA A 84 -5.37 5.69 -11.07
CA ALA A 84 -4.57 5.33 -12.24
C ALA A 84 -5.31 4.31 -13.10
N ILE A 85 -5.59 4.66 -14.37
CA ILE A 85 -6.19 3.74 -15.35
C ILE A 85 -5.10 2.81 -15.84
N LYS A 86 -5.17 1.53 -15.48
CA LYS A 86 -4.21 0.50 -15.91
C LYS A 86 -4.63 -0.14 -17.24
N GLU A 87 -5.92 -0.34 -17.44
CA GLU A 87 -6.49 -0.87 -18.67
C GLU A 87 -7.79 -0.14 -18.99
N LEU A 88 -8.01 0.14 -20.27
CA LEU A 88 -9.23 0.77 -20.76
C LEU A 88 -9.61 0.15 -22.10
N ASN A 89 -10.81 -0.42 -22.16
CA ASN A 89 -11.42 -0.99 -23.35
C ASN A 89 -12.78 -0.34 -23.59
N GLU A 90 -13.46 -0.73 -24.67
CA GLU A 90 -14.75 -0.18 -25.06
C GLU A 90 -15.81 -0.26 -23.94
N THR A 91 -15.85 -1.40 -23.23
CA THR A 91 -16.86 -1.67 -22.20
C THR A 91 -16.28 -1.98 -20.82
N THR A 92 -14.97 -2.05 -20.66
CA THR A 92 -14.33 -2.41 -19.38
C THR A 92 -13.13 -1.52 -19.07
N ALA A 93 -12.89 -1.32 -17.78
CA ALA A 93 -11.70 -0.63 -17.28
C ALA A 93 -11.11 -1.37 -16.09
N THR A 94 -9.79 -1.25 -15.92
CA THR A 94 -9.07 -1.58 -14.70
C THR A 94 -8.46 -0.30 -14.14
N ILE A 95 -8.77 0.01 -12.90
CA ILE A 95 -8.30 1.22 -12.22
C ILE A 95 -7.70 0.82 -10.88
N THR A 96 -6.59 1.46 -10.53
CA THR A 96 -5.99 1.35 -9.19
C THR A 96 -5.95 2.70 -8.52
N GLN A 97 -6.09 2.72 -7.21
CA GLN A 97 -5.93 3.90 -6.39
C GLN A 97 -5.05 3.60 -5.20
N GLN A 98 -4.14 4.52 -4.89
CA GLN A 98 -3.25 4.43 -3.73
C GLN A 98 -3.46 5.67 -2.87
N TYR A 99 -3.48 5.48 -1.54
CA TYR A 99 -3.58 6.59 -0.61
C TYR A 99 -3.01 6.23 0.76
N LEU A 100 -2.72 7.26 1.53
CA LEU A 100 -2.37 7.16 2.94
C LEU A 100 -3.54 7.64 3.78
N ILE A 101 -3.86 6.89 4.80
CA ILE A 101 -4.77 7.30 5.86
C ILE A 101 -4.02 7.37 7.18
N SER A 102 -4.54 8.16 8.10
CA SER A 102 -4.16 8.14 9.50
C SER A 102 -5.36 7.75 10.36
N ALA A 103 -5.10 7.03 11.43
CA ALA A 103 -6.09 6.74 12.46
C ALA A 103 -5.42 6.76 13.84
N GLU A 104 -6.20 6.94 14.90
CA GLU A 104 -5.73 6.83 16.27
C GLU A 104 -5.94 5.40 16.77
N ASP A 105 -4.94 4.83 17.43
CA ASP A 105 -5.04 3.56 18.14
C ASP A 105 -5.81 3.73 19.48
N GLU A 106 -5.95 2.64 20.25
CA GLU A 106 -6.64 2.65 21.54
C GLU A 106 -5.90 3.50 22.61
N ASP A 107 -4.61 3.72 22.43
CA ASP A 107 -3.76 4.51 23.33
C ASP A 107 -3.66 5.99 22.91
N GLY A 108 -4.24 6.35 21.76
CA GLY A 108 -4.25 7.71 21.21
C GLY A 108 -3.02 8.05 20.38
N ASN A 109 -2.21 7.07 19.98
CA ASN A 109 -1.13 7.29 19.03
C ASN A 109 -1.70 7.39 17.63
N VAL A 110 -1.10 8.24 16.80
CA VAL A 110 -1.49 8.38 15.39
C VAL A 110 -0.69 7.40 14.56
N GLU A 111 -1.39 6.50 13.92
CA GLU A 111 -0.84 5.52 13.00
C GLU A 111 -1.15 5.90 11.56
N LEU A 112 -0.24 5.55 10.65
CA LEU A 112 -0.41 5.73 9.21
C LEU A 112 -0.57 4.37 8.54
N TYR A 113 -1.41 4.34 7.50
CA TYR A 113 -1.66 3.14 6.72
C TYR A 113 -1.56 3.44 5.23
N THR A 114 -0.83 2.60 4.50
CA THR A 114 -0.83 2.60 3.04
C THR A 114 -1.98 1.75 2.55
N VAL A 115 -2.83 2.31 1.71
CA VAL A 115 -3.99 1.62 1.12
C VAL A 115 -3.82 1.54 -0.38
N ASN A 116 -4.00 0.33 -0.92
CA ASN A 116 -4.03 0.08 -2.36
C ASN A 116 -5.39 -0.52 -2.71
N GLU A 117 -6.07 0.08 -3.66
CA GLU A 117 -7.34 -0.41 -4.18
C GLU A 117 -7.22 -0.77 -5.66
N TYR A 118 -7.83 -1.86 -6.04
CA TYR A 118 -7.97 -2.35 -7.39
C TYR A 118 -9.44 -2.46 -7.74
N PHE A 119 -9.82 -1.97 -8.93
CA PHE A 119 -11.17 -2.03 -9.44
C PHE A 119 -11.17 -2.58 -10.86
N ARG A 120 -11.94 -3.63 -11.10
CA ARG A 120 -12.32 -4.09 -12.43
C ARG A 120 -13.76 -3.69 -12.68
N LEU A 121 -13.98 -2.86 -13.68
CA LEU A 121 -15.27 -2.21 -13.95
C LEU A 121 -15.78 -2.55 -15.35
N ARG A 122 -17.12 -2.55 -15.51
CA ARG A 122 -17.80 -2.65 -16.80
C ARG A 122 -18.87 -1.54 -16.91
N TYR A 123 -18.93 -0.92 -18.07
CA TYR A 123 -20.03 -0.02 -18.42
C TYR A 123 -21.02 -0.75 -19.31
N ALA A 124 -22.28 -0.87 -18.90
CA ALA A 124 -23.37 -1.42 -19.65
C ALA A 124 -24.70 -0.80 -19.22
N ASP A 125 -25.62 -0.59 -20.15
CA ASP A 125 -26.96 -0.05 -19.88
C ASP A 125 -26.94 1.28 -19.08
N GLU A 126 -25.99 2.16 -19.42
CA GLU A 126 -25.75 3.46 -18.77
C GLU A 126 -25.33 3.38 -17.29
N VAL A 127 -24.86 2.21 -16.82
CA VAL A 127 -24.44 1.95 -15.44
C VAL A 127 -23.01 1.39 -15.40
N VAL A 128 -22.26 1.81 -14.40
CA VAL A 128 -20.96 1.17 -14.05
C VAL A 128 -21.24 -0.01 -13.11
N MET A 129 -20.77 -1.17 -13.50
CA MET A 129 -20.81 -2.40 -12.69
C MET A 129 -19.42 -2.70 -12.14
N LEU A 130 -19.33 -3.06 -10.87
CA LEU A 130 -18.13 -3.62 -10.26
C LEU A 130 -18.07 -5.11 -10.63
N LEU A 131 -16.96 -5.52 -11.26
CA LEU A 131 -16.72 -6.93 -11.64
C LEU A 131 -15.75 -7.59 -10.66
N ASP A 132 -14.85 -6.79 -10.08
CA ASP A 132 -13.87 -7.24 -9.13
C ASP A 132 -13.35 -6.05 -8.34
N PHE A 133 -13.01 -6.27 -7.09
CA PHE A 133 -12.47 -5.29 -6.16
C PHE A 133 -11.51 -5.97 -5.20
N GLU A 134 -10.39 -5.32 -4.98
CA GLU A 134 -9.44 -5.70 -3.94
C GLU A 134 -8.97 -4.45 -3.20
N ARG A 135 -8.81 -4.57 -1.89
CA ARG A 135 -8.14 -3.56 -1.05
C ARG A 135 -7.11 -4.24 -0.18
N THR A 136 -5.88 -3.72 -0.21
CA THR A 136 -4.85 -4.06 0.76
C THR A 136 -4.54 -2.86 1.63
N THR A 137 -4.27 -3.11 2.90
CA THR A 137 -3.94 -2.08 3.89
C THR A 137 -2.76 -2.57 4.70
N ASP A 138 -1.68 -1.81 4.67
CA ASP A 138 -0.46 -2.07 5.43
C ASP A 138 -0.17 -0.87 6.32
N GLU A 139 -0.02 -1.12 7.61
CA GLU A 139 0.41 -0.11 8.56
C GLU A 139 1.85 0.33 8.27
N VAL A 140 2.07 1.64 8.31
CA VAL A 140 3.40 2.20 8.20
C VAL A 140 4.09 2.08 9.55
N PHE A 141 5.10 1.24 9.60
CA PHE A 141 5.80 0.96 10.83
C PHE A 141 6.41 2.22 11.47
N ASP A 142 6.08 2.48 12.73
CA ASP A 142 6.67 3.55 13.53
C ASP A 142 7.24 2.97 14.84
N PRO A 143 8.57 2.92 15.02
CA PRO A 143 9.18 2.38 16.22
C PRO A 143 8.90 3.17 17.49
N ASP A 144 8.42 4.41 17.36
CA ASP A 144 8.11 5.28 18.48
C ASP A 144 6.73 4.96 19.10
N ASN A 145 5.89 4.15 18.42
CA ASN A 145 4.56 3.74 18.91
C ASN A 145 4.56 2.53 19.85
N GLY A 146 5.67 2.26 20.54
CA GLY A 146 5.71 1.19 21.55
C GLY A 146 5.68 -0.24 21.00
N VAL A 147 5.95 -0.40 19.73
CA VAL A 147 5.87 -1.66 18.95
C VAL A 147 6.90 -2.73 19.39
N ILE A 148 7.91 -2.38 20.18
CA ILE A 148 8.90 -3.32 20.70
C ILE A 148 8.40 -3.86 22.04
N THR A 149 8.14 -5.16 22.10
CA THR A 149 7.65 -5.87 23.28
C THR A 149 8.69 -6.85 23.82
N ASP A 150 8.47 -7.40 25.03
CA ASP A 150 9.34 -8.43 25.61
C ASP A 150 9.41 -9.73 24.78
N THR A 151 8.45 -9.94 23.89
CA THR A 151 8.30 -11.18 23.09
C THR A 151 8.57 -10.99 21.61
N GLY A 152 8.69 -9.76 21.12
CA GLY A 152 8.90 -9.49 19.70
C GLY A 152 8.61 -8.05 19.30
N ILE A 153 8.49 -7.85 18.00
CA ILE A 153 8.11 -6.58 17.40
C ILE A 153 6.69 -6.73 16.87
N ASP A 154 5.81 -5.83 17.29
CA ASP A 154 4.47 -5.73 16.71
C ASP A 154 4.56 -4.94 15.42
N LEU A 155 4.07 -5.50 14.34
CA LEU A 155 4.09 -4.90 13.01
C LEU A 155 2.73 -4.33 12.60
N GLY A 156 1.75 -4.39 13.52
CA GLY A 156 0.42 -3.85 13.31
C GLY A 156 -0.37 -4.56 12.19
N ILE A 157 -1.19 -3.82 11.49
CA ILE A 157 -2.00 -4.34 10.38
C ILE A 157 -1.11 -4.51 9.15
N THR A 158 -0.84 -5.76 8.75
CA THR A 158 0.00 -6.09 7.59
C THR A 158 -0.52 -7.28 6.83
N GLN A 159 -0.07 -7.41 5.58
CA GLN A 159 -0.21 -8.66 4.84
C GLN A 159 0.71 -9.75 5.44
N ASN A 160 0.33 -11.02 5.29
CA ASN A 160 0.94 -12.15 5.99
C ASN A 160 2.38 -12.49 5.64
N ASP A 161 2.96 -11.93 4.59
CA ASP A 161 4.27 -12.32 4.07
C ASP A 161 5.33 -11.21 4.29
N ILE A 162 5.71 -11.00 5.56
CA ILE A 162 6.81 -10.08 5.86
C ILE A 162 8.15 -10.78 5.62
N SER A 163 8.92 -10.24 4.69
CA SER A 163 10.27 -10.72 4.42
C SER A 163 11.24 -10.23 5.49
N PHE A 164 11.85 -11.15 6.23
CA PHE A 164 12.89 -10.81 7.20
C PHE A 164 14.13 -11.70 7.05
N ALA A 165 15.26 -11.19 7.51
CA ALA A 165 16.51 -11.92 7.61
C ALA A 165 17.23 -11.60 8.92
N SER A 166 18.07 -12.53 9.38
CA SER A 166 18.93 -12.32 10.56
C SER A 166 20.37 -12.77 10.32
N ASP A 167 21.28 -12.33 11.18
CA ASP A 167 22.61 -12.92 11.29
C ASP A 167 22.53 -14.34 11.88
N SER A 168 23.65 -15.07 11.84
CA SER A 168 23.74 -16.47 12.31
C SER A 168 23.47 -16.64 13.81
N ASN A 169 23.63 -15.60 14.59
CA ASN A 169 23.44 -15.60 16.05
C ASN A 169 22.11 -15.00 16.49
N HIS A 170 21.28 -14.54 15.55
CA HIS A 170 20.01 -13.86 15.79
C HIS A 170 20.13 -12.63 16.70
N ASN A 171 21.22 -11.88 16.57
CA ASN A 171 21.44 -10.62 17.27
C ASN A 171 20.94 -9.42 16.45
N TYR A 172 21.01 -9.53 15.11
CA TYR A 172 20.62 -8.49 14.20
C TYR A 172 19.58 -9.02 13.23
N PHE A 173 18.52 -8.23 13.04
CA PHE A 173 17.43 -8.55 12.14
C PHE A 173 17.26 -7.42 11.13
N ALA A 174 16.81 -7.75 9.94
CA ALA A 174 16.32 -6.79 8.97
C ALA A 174 15.00 -7.29 8.41
N PHE A 175 13.99 -6.42 8.31
CA PHE A 175 12.68 -6.73 7.78
C PHE A 175 12.17 -5.58 6.90
N GLU A 176 11.36 -5.95 5.92
CA GLU A 176 10.72 -5.01 5.02
C GLU A 176 9.25 -4.89 5.40
N GLN A 177 8.74 -3.65 5.43
CA GLN A 177 7.33 -3.36 5.63
C GLN A 177 6.94 -2.08 4.87
N SER A 178 5.85 -2.15 4.12
CA SER A 178 5.29 -1.03 3.37
C SER A 178 6.31 -0.29 2.48
N GLY A 179 7.23 -1.03 1.84
CA GLY A 179 8.28 -0.47 0.98
C GLY A 179 9.43 0.20 1.73
N GLU A 180 9.57 -0.05 3.03
CA GLU A 180 10.63 0.44 3.89
C GLU A 180 11.44 -0.72 4.48
N LEU A 181 12.74 -0.53 4.65
CA LEU A 181 13.61 -1.54 5.25
C LEU A 181 14.11 -1.05 6.61
N TRP A 182 13.90 -1.90 7.60
CA TRP A 182 14.27 -1.66 8.98
C TRP A 182 15.33 -2.65 9.44
N SER A 183 16.21 -2.20 10.35
CA SER A 183 17.18 -3.04 11.05
C SER A 183 16.94 -2.96 12.55
N TYR A 184 17.00 -4.11 13.22
CA TYR A 184 16.84 -4.24 14.67
C TYR A 184 18.03 -4.95 15.28
N ASP A 185 18.63 -4.34 16.30
CA ASP A 185 19.67 -4.92 17.17
C ASP A 185 19.00 -5.44 18.45
N ALA A 186 18.87 -6.75 18.55
CA ALA A 186 18.22 -7.41 19.69
C ALA A 186 19.01 -7.29 21.01
N GLN A 187 20.31 -7.01 20.95
CA GLN A 187 21.12 -6.86 22.17
C GLN A 187 20.93 -5.48 22.80
N SER A 188 20.84 -4.43 21.98
CA SER A 188 20.66 -3.06 22.47
C SER A 188 19.22 -2.58 22.45
N GLY A 189 18.29 -3.35 21.83
CA GLY A 189 16.91 -2.94 21.62
C GLY A 189 16.76 -1.77 20.65
N LYS A 190 17.77 -1.50 19.82
CA LYS A 190 17.76 -0.35 18.91
C LYS A 190 17.25 -0.75 17.53
N MET A 191 16.46 0.15 16.98
CA MET A 191 15.93 0.05 15.63
C MET A 191 16.41 1.22 14.77
N ALA A 192 16.63 0.95 13.47
CA ALA A 192 17.00 1.96 12.48
C ALA A 192 16.29 1.70 11.16
N GLN A 193 15.70 2.75 10.60
CA GLN A 193 15.23 2.75 9.22
C GLN A 193 16.44 2.87 8.29
N ILE A 194 16.73 1.85 7.50
CA ILE A 194 17.90 1.81 6.64
C ILE A 194 17.62 2.08 5.17
N PHE A 195 16.34 1.98 4.78
CA PHE A 195 15.91 2.39 3.45
C PHE A 195 14.43 2.79 3.45
N THR A 196 14.14 3.91 2.78
CA THR A 196 12.78 4.36 2.46
C THR A 196 12.81 5.32 1.28
N PHE A 197 11.73 5.35 0.49
CA PHE A 197 11.44 6.45 -0.43
C PHE A 197 10.51 7.50 0.18
N ARG A 198 9.92 7.22 1.32
CA ARG A 198 9.06 8.15 2.05
C ARG A 198 9.89 9.26 2.68
N GLN A 199 9.36 10.48 2.63
CA GLN A 199 9.97 11.63 3.30
C GLN A 199 9.11 12.06 4.48
N LYS A 200 9.76 12.44 5.58
CA LYS A 200 9.06 13.08 6.71
C LYS A 200 8.64 14.50 6.31
N GLY A 201 7.37 14.81 6.49
CA GLY A 201 6.81 16.13 6.22
C GLY A 201 5.82 16.12 5.06
N ASP A 202 6.10 16.83 3.98
CA ASP A 202 5.18 16.94 2.84
C ASP A 202 5.15 15.63 2.06
N SER A 203 4.07 14.87 2.20
CA SER A 203 3.83 13.66 1.44
C SER A 203 3.43 13.96 0.01
N ASP A 204 4.00 13.20 -0.92
CA ASP A 204 3.63 13.23 -2.33
C ASP A 204 3.48 11.79 -2.89
N TYR A 205 3.09 11.69 -4.16
CA TYR A 205 2.88 10.39 -4.82
C TYR A 205 4.09 9.45 -4.73
N ARG A 206 5.31 9.98 -4.69
CA ARG A 206 6.56 9.20 -4.60
C ARG A 206 6.69 8.44 -3.28
N ASP A 207 5.98 8.87 -2.23
CA ASP A 207 6.02 8.20 -0.92
C ASP A 207 5.18 6.91 -0.90
N ILE A 208 4.18 6.82 -1.78
CA ILE A 208 3.23 5.70 -1.81
C ILE A 208 3.32 4.85 -3.08
N TYR A 209 4.11 5.28 -4.09
CA TYR A 209 4.22 4.54 -5.34
C TYR A 209 4.97 3.22 -5.12
N GLY A 210 4.22 2.11 -5.06
CA GLY A 210 4.69 0.79 -4.64
C GLY A 210 5.27 -0.10 -5.76
N GLU A 211 5.76 0.47 -6.87
CA GLU A 211 6.29 -0.31 -8.00
C GLU A 211 7.77 -0.70 -7.83
N HIS A 212 8.17 -0.97 -6.59
CA HIS A 212 9.48 -1.51 -6.24
C HIS A 212 9.33 -2.57 -5.14
N GLY A 213 10.31 -3.47 -5.08
CA GLY A 213 10.44 -4.44 -4.00
C GLY A 213 11.82 -4.38 -3.38
N ILE A 214 11.90 -4.71 -2.11
CA ILE A 214 13.13 -4.77 -1.35
C ILE A 214 13.42 -6.24 -1.01
N ARG A 215 14.66 -6.66 -1.18
CA ARG A 215 15.10 -8.00 -0.78
C ARG A 215 16.38 -7.94 -0.01
N VAL A 216 16.36 -8.40 1.23
CA VAL A 216 17.57 -8.58 2.04
C VAL A 216 18.33 -9.79 1.51
N LEU A 217 19.62 -9.59 1.23
CA LEU A 217 20.51 -10.65 0.76
C LEU A 217 21.28 -11.29 1.93
N ARG A 218 21.67 -10.47 2.89
CA ARG A 218 22.46 -10.91 4.03
C ARG A 218 22.43 -9.90 5.17
N VAL A 219 22.33 -10.39 6.38
CA VAL A 219 22.68 -9.67 7.62
C VAL A 219 23.96 -10.26 8.18
N SER A 220 24.97 -9.45 8.48
CA SER A 220 26.24 -9.90 9.04
C SER A 220 26.21 -9.94 10.57
N GLU A 221 27.14 -10.67 11.18
CA GLU A 221 27.32 -10.72 12.64
C GLU A 221 27.71 -9.37 13.29
N SER A 222 28.08 -8.39 12.47
CA SER A 222 28.34 -7.00 12.91
C SER A 222 27.17 -6.04 12.63
N GLY A 223 26.02 -6.58 12.23
CA GLY A 223 24.81 -5.78 11.96
C GLY A 223 24.75 -5.11 10.59
N ASN A 224 25.74 -5.36 9.70
CA ASN A 224 25.68 -4.79 8.36
C ASN A 224 24.64 -5.54 7.52
N VAL A 225 23.85 -4.79 6.76
CA VAL A 225 22.77 -5.31 5.91
C VAL A 225 23.10 -5.08 4.44
N TYR A 226 23.07 -6.16 3.66
CA TYR A 226 23.18 -6.13 2.21
C TYR A 226 21.81 -6.40 1.61
N PHE A 227 21.32 -5.51 0.76
CA PHE A 227 20.01 -5.63 0.17
C PHE A 227 19.94 -5.07 -1.25
N ILE A 228 18.95 -5.49 -1.99
CA ILE A 228 18.63 -4.94 -3.30
C ILE A 228 17.27 -4.25 -3.24
N VAL A 229 17.14 -3.19 -4.04
CA VAL A 229 15.86 -2.59 -4.41
C VAL A 229 15.68 -2.82 -5.90
N ALA A 230 14.57 -3.42 -6.29
CA ALA A 230 14.26 -3.78 -7.67
C ALA A 230 12.91 -3.18 -8.06
N GLY A 231 12.86 -2.53 -9.21
CA GLY A 231 11.67 -1.88 -9.72
C GLY A 231 11.88 -0.40 -10.01
N TYR A 232 10.84 0.39 -9.86
CA TYR A 232 10.89 1.82 -10.09
C TYR A 232 11.51 2.55 -8.89
N MET A 233 12.44 3.45 -9.17
CA MET A 233 13.11 4.25 -8.13
C MET A 233 12.38 5.57 -7.94
N ASN A 234 11.62 5.67 -6.86
CA ASN A 234 10.76 6.83 -6.60
C ASN A 234 11.54 8.10 -6.32
N ARG A 235 12.72 7.97 -5.71
CA ARG A 235 13.55 9.09 -5.27
C ARG A 235 15.03 8.75 -5.37
N GLY A 236 15.87 9.77 -5.25
CA GLY A 236 17.31 9.65 -5.15
C GLY A 236 18.03 9.72 -6.49
N ARG A 237 19.25 9.17 -6.55
CA ARG A 237 20.12 9.27 -7.73
C ARG A 237 19.54 8.67 -9.00
N HIS A 238 18.69 7.65 -8.84
CA HIS A 238 18.07 6.89 -9.92
C HIS A 238 16.57 7.17 -10.04
N GLU A 239 16.09 8.28 -9.49
CA GLU A 239 14.68 8.68 -9.61
C GLU A 239 14.21 8.64 -11.06
N GLY A 240 13.07 8.00 -11.30
CA GLY A 240 12.47 7.83 -12.61
C GLY A 240 13.02 6.66 -13.44
N GLU A 241 14.01 5.95 -12.93
CA GLU A 241 14.57 4.76 -13.60
C GLU A 241 13.93 3.48 -13.01
N SER A 242 13.73 2.46 -13.85
CA SER A 242 13.41 1.12 -13.39
C SER A 242 14.63 0.22 -13.51
N GLY A 243 14.97 -0.52 -12.46
CA GLY A 243 16.18 -1.34 -12.45
C GLY A 243 16.37 -2.09 -11.14
N VAL A 244 17.60 -2.53 -10.94
CA VAL A 244 18.03 -3.20 -9.70
C VAL A 244 19.24 -2.44 -9.15
N ALA A 245 19.12 -2.00 -7.90
CA ALA A 245 20.19 -1.35 -7.17
C ALA A 245 20.60 -2.19 -5.96
N LEU A 246 21.92 -2.37 -5.77
CA LEU A 246 22.51 -3.04 -4.61
C LEU A 246 22.90 -1.97 -3.58
N TYR A 247 22.50 -2.19 -2.36
CA TYR A 247 22.79 -1.32 -1.22
C TYR A 247 23.54 -2.06 -0.12
N TYR A 248 24.25 -1.30 0.65
CA TYR A 248 24.99 -1.72 1.84
C TYR A 248 24.79 -0.69 2.95
N TYR A 249 24.40 -1.16 4.13
CA TYR A 249 24.25 -0.39 5.36
C TYR A 249 25.15 -0.94 6.44
#